data_4ec943ed4a1c60ae58cd801efabbe3e2
#
_entry.id   4ec943ed4a1c60ae58cd801efabbe3e2
#
_cell.length_a   1.000
_cell.length_b   1.000
_cell.length_c   1.000
_cell.angle_alpha   90.00
_cell.angle_beta   90.00
_cell.angle_gamma   90.00
#
_symmetry.space_group_name_H-M   'P 1'
#
loop_
_entity.id
_entity.type
_entity.pdbx_description
1 polymer ?
#
loop_
_entity_poly.entity_id
_entity_poly.type
_entity_poly.pdbx_seq_one_letter_code
_entity_poly.pdbx_strand_id
1 'polypeptide(L)'
;MNKIILMMIALLSILLPNTTMAQTVAERAEQLKTNKEYICGEGWGDTYNSADQAALADLISKISLNISNSFEIKEEEFNTNSNFDSKTAVTSVMNSYAQATLTNTNNLVISNAPQTHVLRYIKSSEVIKIFNERKEKVFDYVRSAMRAEEKAKIDDALRNYYWAFAMVRSLQYPNSVKMDIDGEQRLLVTWIPQQIEEIMSNLS
;
A
#
# COMPACT_ATOMS: atom_id res chain seq x y z
N MET A 1 -42.71 -55.36 -0.45
CA MET A 1 -41.26 -55.48 -0.20
C MET A 1 -40.46 -54.23 -0.58
N ASN A 2 -40.93 -53.35 -1.47
CA ASN A 2 -40.18 -52.23 -1.97
C ASN A 2 -40.21 -50.91 -1.10
N LYS A 3 -41.19 -50.73 -0.23
CA LYS A 3 -41.32 -49.51 0.60
C LYS A 3 -40.36 -49.52 1.79
N ILE A 4 -40.03 -50.68 2.35
CA ILE A 4 -39.13 -50.81 3.52
C ILE A 4 -37.69 -50.58 3.08
N ILE A 5 -37.29 -51.06 1.90
CA ILE A 5 -35.96 -50.87 1.32
C ILE A 5 -35.73 -49.42 0.95
N LEU A 6 -36.73 -48.72 0.41
CA LEU A 6 -36.66 -47.27 0.12
C LEU A 6 -36.51 -46.42 1.38
N MET A 7 -37.15 -46.83 2.47
CA MET A 7 -37.08 -46.13 3.76
C MET A 7 -35.72 -46.37 4.48
N MET A 8 -35.10 -47.53 4.29
CA MET A 8 -33.73 -47.78 4.81
C MET A 8 -32.63 -47.05 4.04
N ILE A 9 -32.80 -46.85 2.72
CA ILE A 9 -31.87 -46.05 1.93
C ILE A 9 -31.97 -44.55 2.27
N ALA A 10 -33.15 -44.04 2.56
CA ALA A 10 -33.34 -42.66 3.00
C ALA A 10 -32.79 -42.39 4.42
N LEU A 11 -32.75 -43.40 5.30
CA LEU A 11 -32.18 -43.27 6.65
C LEU A 11 -30.64 -43.34 6.66
N LEU A 12 -30.03 -44.00 5.65
CA LEU A 12 -28.57 -44.14 5.56
C LEU A 12 -27.89 -42.85 5.01
N SER A 13 -28.62 -41.97 4.33
CA SER A 13 -28.07 -40.71 3.80
C SER A 13 -27.95 -39.60 4.84
N ILE A 14 -28.50 -39.77 6.05
CA ILE A 14 -28.47 -38.77 7.13
C ILE A 14 -27.23 -38.91 8.04
N LEU A 15 -26.48 -40.01 7.87
CA LEU A 15 -25.31 -40.33 8.71
C LEU A 15 -23.96 -40.12 8.05
N LEU A 16 -23.89 -39.33 6.97
CA LEU A 16 -22.62 -38.81 6.50
C LEU A 16 -22.26 -37.65 7.43
N PRO A 17 -21.24 -37.78 8.32
CA PRO A 17 -20.74 -36.65 9.05
C PRO A 17 -20.25 -35.65 8.01
N ASN A 18 -20.83 -34.48 7.97
CA ASN A 18 -20.18 -33.33 7.34
C ASN A 18 -18.89 -33.07 8.12
N THR A 19 -17.87 -33.85 7.86
CA THR A 19 -16.51 -33.53 8.25
C THR A 19 -16.09 -32.32 7.42
N THR A 20 -16.51 -31.15 7.84
CA THR A 20 -15.77 -29.93 7.51
C THR A 20 -14.39 -30.14 8.13
N MET A 21 -13.46 -30.68 7.33
CA MET A 21 -12.06 -30.75 7.72
C MET A 21 -11.64 -29.34 8.08
N ALA A 22 -11.36 -29.10 9.35
CA ALA A 22 -10.80 -27.83 9.79
C ALA A 22 -9.49 -27.65 9.03
N GLN A 23 -9.44 -26.65 8.16
CA GLN A 23 -8.27 -26.35 7.36
C GLN A 23 -7.07 -26.09 8.29
N THR A 24 -5.97 -26.77 8.03
CA THR A 24 -4.74 -26.52 8.80
C THR A 24 -4.20 -25.11 8.53
N VAL A 25 -3.48 -24.55 9.51
CA VAL A 25 -2.86 -23.24 9.37
C VAL A 25 -1.92 -23.19 8.16
N ALA A 26 -1.19 -24.27 7.91
CA ALA A 26 -0.28 -24.38 6.78
C ALA A 26 -1.04 -24.37 5.42
N GLU A 27 -2.15 -25.11 5.31
CA GLU A 27 -2.99 -25.10 4.11
C GLU A 27 -3.58 -23.71 3.85
N ARG A 28 -4.01 -23.02 4.90
CA ARG A 28 -4.50 -21.65 4.77
C ARG A 28 -3.40 -20.68 4.32
N ALA A 29 -2.19 -20.83 4.83
CA ALA A 29 -1.05 -20.03 4.40
C ALA A 29 -0.74 -20.24 2.92
N GLU A 30 -0.73 -21.50 2.45
CA GLU A 30 -0.50 -21.80 1.03
C GLU A 30 -1.63 -21.28 0.12
N GLN A 31 -2.87 -21.35 0.55
CA GLN A 31 -3.99 -20.75 -0.19
C GLN A 31 -3.84 -19.22 -0.33
N LEU A 32 -3.44 -18.53 0.75
CA LEU A 32 -3.20 -17.08 0.70
C LEU A 32 -2.06 -16.73 -0.24
N LYS A 33 -0.95 -17.49 -0.20
CA LYS A 33 0.23 -17.26 -1.06
C LYS A 33 -0.05 -17.53 -2.54
N THR A 34 -0.89 -18.49 -2.85
CA THR A 34 -1.25 -18.84 -4.23
C THR A 34 -2.38 -17.99 -4.80
N ASN A 35 -3.15 -17.32 -3.95
CA ASN A 35 -4.24 -16.45 -4.37
C ASN A 35 -3.72 -15.09 -4.81
N LYS A 36 -3.87 -14.77 -6.10
CA LYS A 36 -3.43 -13.50 -6.72
C LYS A 36 -4.12 -12.24 -6.17
N GLU A 37 -5.20 -12.39 -5.40
CA GLU A 37 -5.86 -11.27 -4.73
C GLU A 37 -5.07 -10.75 -3.52
N TYR A 38 -4.14 -11.55 -2.99
CA TYR A 38 -3.36 -11.20 -1.83
C TYR A 38 -1.88 -10.97 -2.18
N ILE A 39 -1.29 -10.02 -1.48
CA ILE A 39 0.15 -9.85 -1.40
C ILE A 39 0.57 -10.38 -0.05
N CYS A 40 1.54 -11.30 -0.03
CA CYS A 40 1.98 -12.01 1.15
C CYS A 40 3.47 -11.80 1.40
N GLY A 41 3.85 -11.51 2.65
CA GLY A 41 5.23 -11.46 3.11
C GLY A 41 5.47 -12.56 4.15
N GLU A 42 6.60 -13.25 4.07
CA GLU A 42 7.00 -14.31 5.00
C GLU A 42 8.20 -13.88 5.83
N GLY A 43 8.22 -14.29 7.09
CA GLY A 43 9.33 -14.01 7.97
C GLY A 43 9.59 -15.13 8.97
N TRP A 44 10.86 -15.35 9.26
CA TRP A 44 11.35 -16.32 10.23
C TRP A 44 12.16 -15.61 11.31
N GLY A 45 12.07 -16.12 12.53
CA GLY A 45 12.83 -15.56 13.65
C GLY A 45 12.76 -16.45 14.88
N ASP A 46 13.69 -16.21 15.81
CA ASP A 46 13.71 -16.95 17.08
C ASP A 46 12.56 -16.56 18.00
N THR A 47 11.95 -15.41 17.75
CA THR A 47 10.77 -14.91 18.46
C THR A 47 9.67 -14.50 17.48
N TYR A 48 8.43 -14.46 17.98
CA TYR A 48 7.32 -13.92 17.19
C TYR A 48 7.61 -12.51 16.66
N ASN A 49 8.13 -11.61 17.49
CA ASN A 49 8.40 -10.24 17.07
C ASN A 49 9.44 -10.15 15.94
N SER A 50 10.51 -10.94 16.01
CA SER A 50 11.51 -10.96 14.94
C SER A 50 10.97 -11.54 13.65
N ALA A 51 10.20 -12.63 13.73
CA ALA A 51 9.54 -13.23 12.56
C ALA A 51 8.49 -12.30 11.94
N ASP A 52 7.69 -11.64 12.76
CA ASP A 52 6.65 -10.72 12.31
C ASP A 52 7.22 -9.47 11.64
N GLN A 53 8.31 -8.91 12.17
CA GLN A 53 9.02 -7.80 11.53
C GLN A 53 9.67 -8.20 10.20
N ALA A 54 10.25 -9.40 10.13
CA ALA A 54 10.78 -9.93 8.88
C ALA A 54 9.68 -10.13 7.83
N ALA A 55 8.52 -10.66 8.24
CA ALA A 55 7.35 -10.83 7.37
C ALA A 55 6.79 -9.49 6.88
N LEU A 56 6.78 -8.45 7.75
CA LEU A 56 6.37 -7.11 7.36
C LEU A 56 7.33 -6.49 6.35
N ALA A 57 8.63 -6.64 6.54
CA ALA A 57 9.64 -6.14 5.61
C ALA A 57 9.53 -6.80 4.23
N ASP A 58 9.33 -8.12 4.19
CA ASP A 58 9.11 -8.87 2.94
C ASP A 58 7.80 -8.44 2.25
N LEU A 59 6.72 -8.25 3.01
CA LEU A 59 5.44 -7.75 2.49
C LEU A 59 5.60 -6.37 1.84
N ILE A 60 6.29 -5.43 2.50
CA ILE A 60 6.56 -4.08 1.98
C ILE A 60 7.35 -4.15 0.67
N SER A 61 8.38 -4.99 0.64
CA SER A 61 9.20 -5.20 -0.57
C SER A 61 8.35 -5.71 -1.74
N LYS A 62 7.50 -6.71 -1.49
CA LYS A 62 6.62 -7.29 -2.53
C LYS A 62 5.52 -6.33 -2.99
N ILE A 63 4.99 -5.51 -2.09
CA ILE A 63 4.05 -4.43 -2.48
C ILE A 63 4.75 -3.47 -3.44
N SER A 64 5.95 -3.02 -3.10
CA SER A 64 6.72 -2.10 -3.93
C SER A 64 7.01 -2.67 -5.33
N LEU A 65 7.40 -3.95 -5.39
CA LEU A 65 7.65 -4.65 -6.67
C LEU A 65 6.36 -4.85 -7.49
N ASN A 66 5.27 -5.29 -6.85
CA ASN A 66 4.02 -5.60 -7.55
C ASN A 66 3.41 -4.34 -8.17
N ILE A 67 3.47 -3.22 -7.48
CA ILE A 67 2.96 -1.95 -7.99
C ILE A 67 3.89 -1.42 -9.08
N SER A 68 5.21 -1.56 -8.96
CA SER A 68 6.16 -1.20 -10.03
C SER A 68 5.88 -1.93 -11.33
N ASN A 69 5.50 -3.21 -11.26
CA ASN A 69 5.18 -4.02 -12.42
C ASN A 69 3.78 -3.73 -13.01
N SER A 70 2.87 -3.17 -12.21
CA SER A 70 1.49 -2.86 -12.66
C SER A 70 1.37 -1.52 -13.38
N PHE A 71 2.36 -0.66 -13.24
CA PHE A 71 2.43 0.62 -13.92
C PHE A 71 3.69 0.62 -14.78
N GLU A 72 3.58 0.30 -16.07
CA GLU A 72 4.62 0.57 -17.07
C GLU A 72 4.89 2.07 -17.09
N ILE A 73 5.77 2.52 -16.21
CA ILE A 73 6.33 3.85 -16.33
C ILE A 73 7.43 3.75 -17.39
N LYS A 74 7.15 4.30 -18.55
CA LYS A 74 8.18 4.58 -19.56
C LYS A 74 9.18 5.53 -18.90
N GLU A 75 10.35 5.01 -18.56
CA GLU A 75 11.49 5.79 -18.02
C GLU A 75 12.10 6.76 -19.05
N GLU A 76 11.41 7.11 -20.10
CA GLU A 76 12.01 7.79 -21.27
C GLU A 76 12.09 9.33 -21.20
N GLU A 77 11.67 10.00 -20.11
CA GLU A 77 11.65 11.48 -20.13
C GLU A 77 12.26 12.22 -18.94
N PHE A 78 13.20 11.67 -18.19
CA PHE A 78 13.89 12.47 -17.15
C PHE A 78 15.40 12.42 -17.24
N ASN A 79 15.92 13.07 -18.26
CA ASN A 79 17.31 13.51 -18.30
C ASN A 79 17.37 14.98 -17.88
N THR A 80 17.31 15.26 -16.59
CA THR A 80 17.62 16.58 -16.04
C THR A 80 18.59 16.43 -14.87
N ASN A 81 19.77 17.02 -15.08
CA ASN A 81 20.87 17.10 -14.15
C ASN A 81 20.46 17.62 -12.78
N SER A 82 20.17 16.74 -11.85
CA SER A 82 20.32 17.02 -10.43
C SER A 82 20.82 15.76 -9.74
N ASN A 83 22.11 15.80 -9.43
CA ASN A 83 22.86 14.83 -8.61
C ASN A 83 22.33 14.84 -7.16
N PHE A 84 21.08 14.48 -6.97
CA PHE A 84 20.56 14.11 -5.67
C PHE A 84 20.12 12.66 -5.79
N ASP A 85 20.65 11.82 -4.91
CA ASP A 85 20.36 10.38 -4.85
C ASP A 85 18.88 10.18 -4.44
N SER A 86 17.98 10.64 -5.34
CA SER A 86 16.55 10.73 -5.12
C SER A 86 15.92 9.34 -4.93
N LYS A 87 16.54 8.31 -5.51
CA LYS A 87 16.04 6.95 -5.47
C LYS A 87 16.14 6.36 -4.06
N THR A 88 17.28 6.56 -3.38
CA THR A 88 17.51 6.07 -2.02
C THR A 88 16.66 6.83 -0.99
N ALA A 89 16.55 8.14 -1.12
CA ALA A 89 15.73 8.97 -0.23
C ALA A 89 14.23 8.65 -0.38
N VAL A 90 13.73 8.51 -1.60
CA VAL A 90 12.33 8.14 -1.89
C VAL A 90 12.05 6.73 -1.36
N THR A 91 12.94 5.76 -1.58
CA THR A 91 12.79 4.40 -1.08
C THR A 91 12.76 4.37 0.45
N SER A 92 13.60 5.14 1.13
CA SER A 92 13.63 5.24 2.59
C SER A 92 12.33 5.83 3.16
N VAL A 93 11.82 6.92 2.57
CA VAL A 93 10.55 7.53 2.97
C VAL A 93 9.37 6.60 2.71
N MET A 94 9.37 5.91 1.56
CA MET A 94 8.36 4.90 1.21
C MET A 94 8.36 3.74 2.19
N ASN A 95 9.53 3.20 2.55
CA ASN A 95 9.65 2.10 3.50
C ASN A 95 9.16 2.51 4.89
N SER A 96 9.56 3.68 5.38
CA SER A 96 9.11 4.19 6.69
C SER A 96 7.60 4.38 6.75
N TYR A 97 7.02 4.87 5.67
CA TYR A 97 5.58 5.07 5.60
C TYR A 97 4.80 3.78 5.36
N ALA A 98 5.27 2.90 4.47
CA ALA A 98 4.67 1.60 4.27
C ALA A 98 4.68 0.81 5.58
N GLN A 99 5.77 0.87 6.34
CA GLN A 99 5.86 0.28 7.66
C GLN A 99 4.81 0.84 8.62
N ALA A 100 4.64 2.14 8.71
CA ALA A 100 3.64 2.77 9.58
C ALA A 100 2.19 2.43 9.17
N THR A 101 1.91 2.34 7.87
CA THR A 101 0.56 2.09 7.34
C THR A 101 0.21 0.60 7.34
N LEU A 102 1.19 -0.28 7.13
CA LEU A 102 0.99 -1.72 7.00
C LEU A 102 1.19 -2.49 8.31
N THR A 103 1.45 -1.80 9.41
CA THR A 103 1.62 -2.44 10.74
C THR A 103 0.38 -3.24 11.14
N ASN A 104 -0.80 -2.82 10.73
CA ASN A 104 -2.09 -3.46 11.04
C ASN A 104 -2.56 -4.46 9.97
N THR A 105 -1.67 -4.94 9.09
CA THR A 105 -2.02 -6.01 8.15
C THR A 105 -2.29 -7.32 8.87
N ASN A 106 -3.07 -8.19 8.23
CA ASN A 106 -3.36 -9.50 8.79
C ASN A 106 -2.07 -10.34 8.89
N ASN A 107 -1.99 -11.16 9.94
CA ASN A 107 -0.90 -12.11 10.11
C ASN A 107 -1.41 -13.49 10.46
N LEU A 108 -0.59 -14.49 10.22
CA LEU A 108 -0.82 -15.89 10.50
C LEU A 108 0.49 -16.52 10.97
N VAL A 109 0.50 -17.09 12.18
CA VAL A 109 1.63 -17.86 12.68
C VAL A 109 1.54 -19.28 12.11
N ILE A 110 2.47 -19.63 11.22
CA ILE A 110 2.49 -20.94 10.54
C ILE A 110 3.10 -22.00 11.45
N SER A 111 4.21 -21.67 12.12
CA SER A 111 4.87 -22.54 13.10
C SER A 111 5.59 -21.74 14.17
N ASN A 112 5.85 -22.41 15.32
CA ASN A 112 6.62 -21.84 16.41
C ASN A 112 7.96 -22.57 16.66
N ALA A 113 8.22 -23.67 15.95
CA ALA A 113 9.42 -24.48 16.12
C ALA A 113 9.86 -25.07 14.77
N PRO A 114 11.17 -25.24 14.50
CA PRO A 114 12.32 -24.83 15.31
C PRO A 114 12.53 -23.31 15.38
N GLN A 115 11.96 -22.56 14.45
CA GLN A 115 11.87 -21.11 14.44
C GLN A 115 10.41 -20.69 14.28
N THR A 116 10.07 -19.52 14.77
CA THR A 116 8.76 -18.93 14.51
C THR A 116 8.69 -18.50 13.04
N HIS A 117 7.63 -18.93 12.35
CA HIS A 117 7.35 -18.58 10.97
C HIS A 117 6.03 -17.82 10.91
N VAL A 118 6.06 -16.60 10.40
CA VAL A 118 4.91 -15.71 10.28
C VAL A 118 4.66 -15.37 8.82
N LEU A 119 3.40 -15.40 8.42
CA LEU A 119 2.90 -14.87 7.15
C LEU A 119 2.12 -13.58 7.46
N ARG A 120 2.51 -12.47 6.85
CA ARG A 120 1.68 -11.27 6.76
C ARG A 120 1.04 -11.18 5.40
N TYR A 121 -0.20 -10.71 5.33
CA TYR A 121 -0.91 -10.60 4.07
C TYR A 121 -1.90 -9.44 4.05
N ILE A 122 -2.12 -8.91 2.84
CA ILE A 122 -3.07 -7.83 2.56
C ILE A 122 -3.70 -8.06 1.20
N LYS A 123 -4.95 -7.66 1.01
CA LYS A 123 -5.55 -7.67 -0.33
C LYS A 123 -4.92 -6.60 -1.21
N SER A 124 -4.64 -6.94 -2.47
CA SER A 124 -4.13 -5.98 -3.46
C SER A 124 -5.06 -4.77 -3.61
N SER A 125 -6.37 -4.97 -3.52
CA SER A 125 -7.36 -3.88 -3.56
C SER A 125 -7.26 -2.92 -2.37
N GLU A 126 -6.89 -3.42 -1.18
CA GLU A 126 -6.68 -2.56 0.00
C GLU A 126 -5.42 -1.71 -0.15
N VAL A 127 -4.37 -2.29 -0.73
CA VAL A 127 -3.16 -1.53 -1.05
C VAL A 127 -3.48 -0.39 -1.99
N ILE A 128 -4.18 -0.66 -3.09
CA ILE A 128 -4.60 0.36 -4.06
C ILE A 128 -5.43 1.46 -3.38
N LYS A 129 -6.36 1.08 -2.48
CA LYS A 129 -7.17 2.03 -1.72
C LYS A 129 -6.30 2.95 -0.85
N ILE A 130 -5.35 2.40 -0.10
CA ILE A 130 -4.41 3.16 0.73
C ILE A 130 -3.65 4.20 -0.12
N PHE A 131 -3.17 3.82 -1.30
CA PHE A 131 -2.46 4.75 -2.18
C PHE A 131 -3.36 5.84 -2.76
N ASN A 132 -4.60 5.49 -3.14
CA ASN A 132 -5.56 6.47 -3.63
C ASN A 132 -5.96 7.49 -2.56
N GLU A 133 -6.21 7.05 -1.32
CA GLU A 133 -6.52 7.93 -0.19
C GLU A 133 -5.38 8.94 0.07
N ARG A 134 -4.14 8.52 -0.13
CA ARG A 134 -2.99 9.42 0.01
C ARG A 134 -2.91 10.44 -1.11
N LYS A 135 -3.15 10.01 -2.33
CA LYS A 135 -3.20 10.90 -3.48
C LYS A 135 -4.27 11.99 -3.27
N GLU A 136 -5.45 11.61 -2.81
CA GLU A 136 -6.50 12.56 -2.45
C GLU A 136 -6.06 13.54 -1.35
N LYS A 137 -5.31 13.05 -0.36
CA LYS A 137 -4.77 13.91 0.69
C LYS A 137 -3.78 14.94 0.16
N VAL A 138 -2.95 14.58 -0.83
CA VAL A 138 -2.09 15.55 -1.53
C VAL A 138 -2.95 16.63 -2.20
N PHE A 139 -4.00 16.23 -2.90
CA PHE A 139 -4.92 17.16 -3.56
C PHE A 139 -5.61 18.09 -2.57
N ASP A 140 -5.98 17.59 -1.38
CA ASP A 140 -6.57 18.42 -0.32
C ASP A 140 -5.61 19.48 0.19
N TYR A 141 -4.33 19.14 0.38
CA TYR A 141 -3.32 20.13 0.76
C TYR A 141 -3.09 21.17 -0.33
N VAL A 142 -3.00 20.77 -1.60
CA VAL A 142 -2.87 21.69 -2.73
C VAL A 142 -4.06 22.65 -2.78
N ARG A 143 -5.30 22.13 -2.75
CA ARG A 143 -6.51 22.95 -2.73
C ARG A 143 -6.54 23.92 -1.51
N SER A 144 -6.04 23.45 -0.38
CA SER A 144 -5.98 24.29 0.84
C SER A 144 -4.93 25.38 0.73
N ALA A 145 -3.79 25.09 0.09
CA ALA A 145 -2.75 26.08 -0.18
C ALA A 145 -3.27 27.17 -1.13
N MET A 146 -3.85 26.79 -2.26
CA MET A 146 -4.43 27.73 -3.23
C MET A 146 -5.49 28.64 -2.58
N ARG A 147 -6.41 28.07 -1.80
CA ARG A 147 -7.43 28.86 -1.08
C ARG A 147 -6.85 29.79 -0.02
N ALA A 148 -5.72 29.44 0.58
CA ALA A 148 -5.03 30.30 1.53
C ALA A 148 -4.34 31.46 0.81
N GLU A 149 -3.75 31.20 -0.34
CA GLU A 149 -3.11 32.19 -1.22
C GLU A 149 -4.13 33.23 -1.72
N GLU A 150 -5.29 32.79 -2.25
CA GLU A 150 -6.41 33.66 -2.63
C GLU A 150 -6.86 34.62 -1.50
N LYS A 151 -6.69 34.16 -0.26
CA LYS A 151 -7.04 34.96 0.95
C LYS A 151 -5.86 35.76 1.53
N ALA A 152 -4.75 35.83 0.82
CA ALA A 152 -3.48 36.43 1.26
C ALA A 152 -2.96 35.89 2.61
N LYS A 153 -3.30 34.63 2.95
CA LYS A 153 -2.79 33.90 4.12
C LYS A 153 -1.51 33.14 3.77
N ILE A 154 -0.44 33.87 3.55
CA ILE A 154 0.80 33.36 2.98
C ILE A 154 1.42 32.22 3.81
N ASP A 155 1.43 32.35 5.15
CA ASP A 155 1.97 31.32 6.04
C ASP A 155 1.19 30.01 5.92
N ASP A 156 -0.14 30.10 5.80
CA ASP A 156 -1.01 28.93 5.61
C ASP A 156 -0.80 28.31 4.22
N ALA A 157 -0.63 29.14 3.19
CA ALA A 157 -0.37 28.67 1.83
C ALA A 157 0.96 27.89 1.76
N LEU A 158 2.05 28.50 2.22
CA LEU A 158 3.36 27.86 2.26
C LEU A 158 3.33 26.54 3.06
N ARG A 159 2.74 26.56 4.26
CA ARG A 159 2.64 25.35 5.08
C ARG A 159 1.92 24.20 4.34
N ASN A 160 0.80 24.49 3.68
CA ASN A 160 0.05 23.48 2.94
C ASN A 160 0.80 23.01 1.70
N TYR A 161 1.48 23.88 0.96
CA TYR A 161 2.33 23.49 -0.17
C TYR A 161 3.49 22.60 0.27
N TYR A 162 4.17 22.91 1.39
CA TYR A 162 5.23 22.07 1.94
C TYR A 162 4.71 20.68 2.34
N TRP A 163 3.55 20.59 2.97
CA TRP A 163 2.94 19.31 3.29
C TRP A 163 2.53 18.54 2.05
N ALA A 164 1.95 19.19 1.05
CA ALA A 164 1.62 18.58 -0.23
C ALA A 164 2.88 18.04 -0.91
N PHE A 165 3.96 18.82 -0.95
CA PHE A 165 5.22 18.42 -1.56
C PHE A 165 5.86 17.23 -0.85
N ALA A 166 5.97 17.27 0.47
CA ALA A 166 6.50 16.16 1.25
C ALA A 166 5.70 14.87 1.01
N MET A 167 4.37 15.00 0.97
CA MET A 167 3.47 13.87 0.78
C MET A 167 3.50 13.33 -0.65
N VAL A 168 3.48 14.18 -1.69
CA VAL A 168 3.56 13.71 -3.09
C VAL A 168 4.86 12.97 -3.34
N ARG A 169 5.98 13.43 -2.79
CA ARG A 169 7.27 12.73 -2.89
C ARG A 169 7.31 11.40 -2.15
N SER A 170 6.44 11.20 -1.17
CA SER A 170 6.30 9.94 -0.46
C SER A 170 5.37 8.94 -1.16
N LEU A 171 4.70 9.35 -2.24
CA LEU A 171 3.91 8.44 -3.06
C LEU A 171 4.83 7.57 -3.92
N GLN A 172 4.36 6.40 -4.25
CA GLN A 172 5.14 5.44 -5.03
C GLN A 172 5.52 5.96 -6.43
N TYR A 173 4.63 6.73 -7.06
CA TYR A 173 4.83 7.33 -8.38
C TYR A 173 4.60 8.85 -8.32
N PRO A 174 5.50 9.60 -7.66
CA PRO A 174 5.34 11.04 -7.54
C PRO A 174 5.25 11.74 -8.88
N ASN A 175 5.98 11.23 -9.88
CA ASN A 175 6.02 11.77 -11.25
C ASN A 175 4.78 11.46 -12.09
N SER A 176 3.81 10.70 -11.57
CA SER A 176 2.54 10.44 -12.25
C SER A 176 1.36 11.22 -11.66
N VAL A 177 1.58 11.93 -10.56
CA VAL A 177 0.51 12.62 -9.83
C VAL A 177 0.21 13.95 -10.50
N LYS A 178 -0.87 13.98 -11.27
CA LYS A 178 -1.38 15.18 -11.93
C LYS A 178 -2.68 15.62 -11.27
N MET A 179 -2.90 16.91 -11.22
CA MET A 179 -4.12 17.55 -10.76
C MET A 179 -4.55 18.59 -11.78
N ASP A 180 -5.86 18.68 -12.02
CA ASP A 180 -6.41 19.78 -12.80
C ASP A 180 -6.37 21.07 -11.98
N ILE A 181 -5.65 22.07 -12.49
CA ILE A 181 -5.52 23.38 -11.89
C ILE A 181 -5.78 24.39 -13.02
N ASP A 182 -6.87 25.13 -12.90
CA ASP A 182 -7.32 26.11 -13.88
C ASP A 182 -7.51 25.55 -15.30
N GLY A 183 -7.96 24.28 -15.41
CA GLY A 183 -8.19 23.60 -16.68
C GLY A 183 -6.93 22.97 -17.28
N GLU A 184 -5.79 23.01 -16.61
CA GLU A 184 -4.56 22.37 -17.04
C GLU A 184 -4.13 21.23 -16.10
N GLN A 185 -3.67 20.13 -16.71
CA GLN A 185 -3.13 18.98 -15.97
C GLN A 185 -1.71 19.27 -15.49
N ARG A 186 -1.58 19.77 -14.25
CA ARG A 186 -0.28 20.08 -13.66
C ARG A 186 0.33 18.87 -12.96
N LEU A 187 1.61 18.61 -13.22
CA LEU A 187 2.39 17.59 -12.53
C LEU A 187 2.82 18.11 -11.16
N LEU A 188 2.26 17.57 -10.08
CA LEU A 188 2.39 18.17 -8.74
C LEU A 188 3.81 18.17 -8.20
N VAL A 189 4.63 17.17 -8.51
CA VAL A 189 6.02 17.09 -8.01
C VAL A 189 6.90 18.24 -8.51
N THR A 190 6.56 18.83 -9.65
CA THR A 190 7.26 20.01 -10.21
C THR A 190 6.52 21.30 -9.98
N TRP A 191 5.20 21.27 -10.05
CA TRP A 191 4.36 22.47 -9.91
C TRP A 191 4.39 23.04 -8.49
N ILE A 192 4.29 22.20 -7.45
CA ILE A 192 4.28 22.66 -6.05
C ILE A 192 5.56 23.44 -5.68
N PRO A 193 6.79 22.96 -5.96
CA PRO A 193 8.00 23.74 -5.72
C PRO A 193 8.01 25.10 -6.41
N GLN A 194 7.51 25.19 -7.66
CA GLN A 194 7.41 26.44 -8.39
C GLN A 194 6.50 27.44 -7.67
N GLN A 195 5.36 27.00 -7.13
CA GLN A 195 4.47 27.87 -6.36
C GLN A 195 5.13 28.36 -5.06
N ILE A 196 5.86 27.50 -4.36
CA ILE A 196 6.62 27.89 -3.17
C ILE A 196 7.66 28.95 -3.51
N GLU A 197 8.43 28.78 -4.60
CA GLU A 197 9.43 29.75 -5.05
C GLU A 197 8.79 31.08 -5.45
N GLU A 198 7.67 31.05 -6.15
CA GLU A 198 6.93 32.25 -6.56
C GLU A 198 6.45 33.04 -5.34
N ILE A 199 5.85 32.38 -4.36
CA ILE A 199 5.44 33.04 -3.11
C ILE A 199 6.65 33.64 -2.39
N MET A 200 7.74 32.88 -2.25
CA MET A 200 8.94 33.34 -1.55
C MET A 200 9.62 34.51 -2.26
N SER A 201 9.64 34.53 -3.58
CA SER A 201 10.20 35.62 -4.37
C SER A 201 9.39 36.93 -4.23
N ASN A 202 8.09 36.85 -4.02
CA ASN A 202 7.20 37.98 -3.82
C ASN A 202 7.27 38.58 -2.38
N LEU A 203 7.93 37.87 -1.45
CA LEU A 203 8.12 38.32 -0.07
C LEU A 203 9.49 39.00 0.17
N SER A 204 10.42 38.87 -0.77
CA SER A 204 11.77 39.46 -0.73
C SER A 204 11.80 40.78 -1.44
#